data_dcbd38d435e751eaacc9be2d28799e10
#
_entry.id   dcbd38d435e751eaacc9be2d28799e10
#
_cell.length_a   1.000
_cell.length_b   1.000
_cell.length_c   1.000
_cell.angle_alpha   90.00
_cell.angle_beta   90.00
_cell.angle_gamma   90.00
#
_symmetry.space_group_name_H-M   'P 1'
#
loop_
_entity.id
_entity.type
_entity.pdbx_description
1 polymer ?
#
loop_
_entity_poly.entity_id
_entity_poly.type
_entity_poly.pdbx_seq_one_letter_code
_entity_poly.pdbx_strand_id
1 'polypeptide(L)'
;MMKKNTSLKIILFTFLFLIQSCGIYVQYDYDSDVNFDNYSSYSFYQPDIDEVEISDLDKKRILRSLDIGLKSKGLERSNSPDLLVTFETKSKERIYVNNYLPYGWYPFAY
;
A
#
# COMPACT_ATOMS: atom_id res chain seq x y z
N MET A 1 26.75 -42.52 -3.55
CA MET A 1 25.50 -42.27 -2.86
C MET A 1 25.49 -40.96 -2.04
N MET A 2 26.59 -40.57 -1.43
CA MET A 2 26.66 -39.34 -0.62
C MET A 2 26.61 -38.04 -1.45
N LYS A 3 27.07 -38.02 -2.69
CA LYS A 3 27.04 -36.83 -3.58
C LYS A 3 25.64 -36.41 -3.99
N LYS A 4 24.69 -37.31 -4.17
CA LYS A 4 23.32 -37.01 -4.59
C LYS A 4 22.54 -36.27 -3.52
N ASN A 5 22.74 -36.60 -2.27
CA ASN A 5 22.08 -35.95 -1.14
C ASN A 5 22.63 -34.55 -0.85
N THR A 6 23.91 -34.31 -1.17
CA THR A 6 24.55 -33.02 -1.00
C THR A 6 24.01 -32.01 -2.03
N SER A 7 23.87 -32.43 -3.30
CA SER A 7 23.28 -31.58 -4.34
C SER A 7 21.83 -31.20 -4.01
N LEU A 8 21.04 -32.17 -3.52
CA LEU A 8 19.65 -31.89 -3.11
C LEU A 8 19.57 -30.90 -1.96
N LYS A 9 20.47 -31.01 -0.98
CA LYS A 9 20.56 -30.08 0.15
C LYS A 9 20.95 -28.66 -0.30
N ILE A 10 21.86 -28.56 -1.24
CA ILE A 10 22.29 -27.28 -1.81
C ILE A 10 21.12 -26.62 -2.59
N ILE A 11 20.42 -27.40 -3.40
CA ILE A 11 19.24 -26.92 -4.15
C ILE A 11 18.15 -26.46 -3.19
N LEU A 12 17.86 -27.22 -2.17
CA LEU A 12 16.86 -26.86 -1.16
C LEU A 12 17.26 -25.60 -0.39
N PHE A 13 18.54 -25.45 -0.04
CA PHE A 13 19.07 -24.28 0.64
C PHE A 13 19.02 -23.04 -0.24
N THR A 14 19.36 -23.17 -1.53
CA THR A 14 19.26 -22.08 -2.50
C THR A 14 17.80 -21.66 -2.72
N PHE A 15 16.89 -22.62 -2.78
CA PHE A 15 15.46 -22.35 -2.91
C PHE A 15 14.90 -21.59 -1.69
N LEU A 16 15.39 -21.89 -0.50
CA LEU A 16 15.01 -21.19 0.73
C LEU A 16 15.43 -19.71 0.72
N PHE A 17 16.57 -19.40 0.10
CA PHE A 17 17.02 -18.00 -0.05
C PHE A 17 16.19 -17.18 -1.04
N LEU A 18 15.56 -17.84 -2.01
CA LEU A 18 14.70 -17.15 -3.01
C LEU A 18 13.34 -16.71 -2.44
N ILE A 19 12.96 -17.22 -1.27
CA ILE A 19 11.69 -16.86 -0.62
C ILE A 19 11.83 -15.56 0.20
N GLN A 20 12.99 -14.95 0.26
CA GLN A 20 13.22 -13.65 0.90
C GLN A 20 12.59 -12.53 0.07
N SER A 21 11.27 -12.58 -0.08
CA SER A 21 10.52 -11.65 -0.88
C SER A 21 10.10 -10.42 -0.08
N CYS A 22 10.40 -9.30 -0.63
CA CYS A 22 9.66 -8.04 -0.60
C CYS A 22 8.96 -7.69 0.72
N GLY A 23 9.65 -6.97 1.60
CA GLY A 23 9.01 -6.29 2.72
C GLY A 23 8.26 -5.05 2.24
N ILE A 24 6.97 -4.94 2.55
CA ILE A 24 6.27 -3.67 2.45
C ILE A 24 6.70 -2.82 3.63
N TYR A 25 7.32 -1.68 3.34
CA TYR A 25 7.68 -0.73 4.37
C TYR A 25 6.49 0.20 4.64
N VAL A 26 5.93 0.11 5.84
CA VAL A 26 4.88 1.00 6.32
C VAL A 26 5.48 1.96 7.32
N GLN A 27 5.46 3.24 6.99
CA GLN A 27 5.83 4.30 7.91
C GLN A 27 4.57 4.80 8.61
N TYR A 28 4.65 4.93 9.93
CA TYR A 28 3.58 5.49 10.73
C TYR A 28 4.12 6.62 11.61
N ASP A 29 3.29 7.61 11.80
CA ASP A 29 3.53 8.73 12.69
C ASP A 29 2.25 9.03 13.46
N TYR A 30 2.38 9.27 14.74
CA TYR A 30 1.24 9.57 15.61
C TYR A 30 1.67 10.44 16.79
N ASP A 31 0.73 11.21 17.31
CA ASP A 31 0.95 12.01 18.52
C ASP A 31 0.96 11.08 19.74
N SER A 32 2.09 11.04 20.43
CA SER A 32 2.28 10.21 21.62
C SER A 32 1.46 10.67 22.83
N ASP A 33 0.98 11.92 22.81
CA ASP A 33 0.18 12.48 23.90
C ASP A 33 -1.31 12.09 23.79
N VAL A 34 -1.71 11.50 22.65
CA VAL A 34 -3.07 11.04 22.41
C VAL A 34 -3.25 9.61 22.92
N ASN A 35 -4.22 9.43 23.81
CA ASN A 35 -4.64 8.09 24.22
C ASN A 35 -5.75 7.56 23.32
N PHE A 36 -5.37 6.72 22.37
CA PHE A 36 -6.29 6.12 21.40
C PHE A 36 -7.30 5.14 22.02
N ASP A 37 -7.05 4.64 23.23
CA ASP A 37 -7.98 3.76 23.94
C ASP A 37 -9.28 4.47 24.36
N ASN A 38 -9.27 5.80 24.39
CA ASN A 38 -10.45 6.60 24.69
C ASN A 38 -11.44 6.72 23.53
N TYR A 39 -11.04 6.30 22.34
CA TYR A 39 -11.87 6.38 21.14
C TYR A 39 -12.49 5.03 20.83
N SER A 40 -13.80 5.01 20.59
CA SER A 40 -14.56 3.79 20.32
C SER A 40 -15.28 3.80 18.98
N SER A 41 -15.42 4.96 18.36
CA SER A 41 -16.18 5.12 17.13
C SER A 41 -15.46 5.96 16.09
N TYR A 42 -15.76 5.71 14.82
CA TYR A 42 -15.20 6.42 13.68
C TYR A 42 -16.24 6.67 12.59
N SER A 43 -15.94 7.62 11.74
CA SER A 43 -16.60 7.83 10.46
C SER A 43 -15.58 8.28 9.42
N PHE A 44 -15.90 8.10 8.15
CA PHE A 44 -15.09 8.60 7.06
C PHE A 44 -15.45 10.05 6.73
N TYR A 45 -14.42 10.88 6.57
CA TYR A 45 -14.60 12.27 6.16
C TYR A 45 -14.74 12.36 4.63
N GLN A 46 -15.96 12.37 4.18
CA GLN A 46 -16.30 12.26 2.76
C GLN A 46 -15.74 13.38 1.88
N PRO A 47 -15.74 14.66 2.31
CA PRO A 47 -15.23 15.73 1.45
C PRO A 47 -13.79 15.51 0.98
N ASP A 48 -12.89 15.13 1.86
CA ASP A 48 -11.49 14.87 1.51
C ASP A 48 -11.36 13.64 0.60
N ILE A 49 -12.16 12.60 0.87
CA ILE A 49 -12.14 11.35 0.10
C ILE A 49 -12.63 11.60 -1.33
N ASP A 50 -13.61 12.46 -1.53
CA ASP A 50 -14.13 12.78 -2.85
C ASP A 50 -13.10 13.53 -3.70
N GLU A 51 -12.23 14.32 -3.08
CA GLU A 51 -11.14 15.03 -3.76
C GLU A 51 -9.97 14.14 -4.19
N VAL A 52 -9.87 12.93 -3.68
CA VAL A 52 -8.79 12.00 -4.06
C VAL A 52 -8.91 11.60 -5.52
N GLU A 53 -7.87 11.85 -6.31
CA GLU A 53 -7.81 11.59 -7.74
C GLU A 53 -7.48 10.12 -8.06
N ILE A 54 -8.39 9.22 -7.75
CA ILE A 54 -8.34 7.81 -8.11
C ILE A 54 -9.72 7.34 -8.56
N SER A 55 -9.80 6.13 -9.14
CA SER A 55 -11.08 5.58 -9.56
C SER A 55 -12.02 5.35 -8.37
N ASP A 56 -13.33 5.49 -8.60
CA ASP A 56 -14.33 5.22 -7.56
C ASP A 56 -14.27 3.79 -7.02
N LEU A 57 -13.87 2.86 -7.87
CA LEU A 57 -13.67 1.47 -7.46
C LEU A 57 -12.52 1.32 -6.47
N ASP A 58 -11.43 2.02 -6.71
CA ASP A 58 -10.27 2.01 -5.82
C ASP A 58 -10.57 2.72 -4.50
N LYS A 59 -11.31 3.83 -4.54
CA LYS A 59 -11.82 4.49 -3.32
C LYS A 59 -12.63 3.51 -2.46
N LYS A 60 -13.55 2.77 -3.07
CA LYS A 60 -14.36 1.77 -2.36
C LYS A 60 -13.53 0.64 -1.77
N ARG A 61 -12.50 0.19 -2.49
CA ARG A 61 -11.56 -0.85 -2.01
C ARG A 61 -10.77 -0.39 -0.81
N ILE A 62 -10.24 0.84 -0.85
CA ILE A 62 -9.49 1.45 0.25
C ILE A 62 -10.40 1.62 1.46
N LEU A 63 -11.58 2.21 1.29
CA LEU A 63 -12.54 2.41 2.37
C LEU A 63 -12.95 1.09 3.04
N ARG A 64 -13.17 0.04 2.25
CA ARG A 64 -13.48 -1.30 2.77
C ARG A 64 -12.33 -1.87 3.59
N SER A 65 -11.10 -1.72 3.12
CA SER A 65 -9.91 -2.19 3.83
C SER A 65 -9.71 -1.44 5.14
N LEU A 66 -9.92 -0.12 5.14
CA LEU A 66 -9.87 0.69 6.35
C LEU A 66 -10.98 0.31 7.34
N ASP A 67 -12.20 0.10 6.85
CA ASP A 67 -13.34 -0.32 7.67
C ASP A 67 -13.06 -1.65 8.39
N ILE A 68 -12.56 -2.63 7.67
CA ILE A 68 -12.15 -3.93 8.23
C ILE A 68 -11.04 -3.76 9.27
N GLY A 69 -10.02 -2.96 8.95
CA GLY A 69 -8.89 -2.70 9.84
C GLY A 69 -9.32 -2.01 11.14
N LEU A 70 -10.14 -0.98 11.06
CA LEU A 70 -10.65 -0.24 12.21
C LEU A 70 -11.55 -1.08 13.09
N LYS A 71 -12.44 -1.88 12.50
CA LYS A 71 -13.29 -2.84 13.24
C LYS A 71 -12.47 -3.90 13.94
N SER A 72 -11.38 -4.36 13.34
CA SER A 72 -10.47 -5.32 13.98
C SER A 72 -9.76 -4.76 15.20
N LYS A 73 -9.64 -3.44 15.30
CA LYS A 73 -9.11 -2.71 16.45
C LYS A 73 -10.15 -2.41 17.53
N GLY A 74 -11.39 -2.84 17.35
CA GLY A 74 -12.48 -2.62 18.28
C GLY A 74 -13.24 -1.31 18.09
N LEU A 75 -13.01 -0.59 17.00
CA LEU A 75 -13.74 0.62 16.68
C LEU A 75 -15.03 0.29 15.90
N GLU A 76 -16.07 1.06 16.15
CA GLU A 76 -17.36 0.92 15.47
C GLU A 76 -17.69 2.15 14.63
N ARG A 77 -18.41 1.94 13.56
CA ARG A 77 -18.87 3.02 12.69
C ARG A 77 -20.04 3.75 13.34
N SER A 78 -20.00 5.08 13.39
CA SER A 78 -21.01 5.91 14.04
C SER A 78 -21.31 7.19 13.26
N ASN A 79 -22.53 7.70 13.38
CA ASN A 79 -22.91 9.02 12.87
C ASN A 79 -22.44 10.15 13.78
N SER A 80 -22.10 9.84 15.03
CA SER A 80 -21.49 10.77 15.99
C SER A 80 -20.13 10.22 16.41
N PRO A 81 -19.14 10.23 15.50
CA PRO A 81 -17.87 9.55 15.71
C PRO A 81 -16.94 10.31 16.64
N ASP A 82 -16.11 9.56 17.36
CA ASP A 82 -14.99 10.11 18.12
C ASP A 82 -13.83 10.49 17.20
N LEU A 83 -13.69 9.75 16.09
CA LEU A 83 -12.63 9.92 15.09
C LEU A 83 -13.21 10.13 13.69
N LEU A 84 -12.64 11.07 12.97
CA LEU A 84 -12.83 11.21 11.53
C LEU A 84 -11.62 10.64 10.80
N VAL A 85 -11.87 9.75 9.87
CA VAL A 85 -10.85 9.05 9.09
C VAL A 85 -10.91 9.52 7.65
N THR A 86 -9.76 9.90 7.14
CA THR A 86 -9.58 10.23 5.73
C THR A 86 -8.33 9.55 5.19
N PHE A 87 -8.16 9.54 3.90
CA PHE A 87 -6.93 9.10 3.25
C PHE A 87 -6.58 10.03 2.09
N GLU A 88 -5.30 10.13 1.82
CA GLU A 88 -4.74 10.89 0.71
C GLU A 88 -3.87 9.97 -0.14
N THR A 89 -3.90 10.15 -1.44
CA THR A 89 -2.99 9.45 -2.34
C THR A 89 -2.02 10.44 -2.97
N LYS A 90 -0.73 10.10 -2.94
CA LYS A 90 0.31 10.85 -3.64
C LYS A 90 0.87 9.98 -4.75
N SER A 91 0.51 10.31 -5.98
CA SER A 91 1.10 9.72 -7.16
C SER A 91 2.27 10.58 -7.61
N LYS A 92 3.47 9.97 -7.69
CA LYS A 92 4.57 10.57 -8.45
C LYS A 92 4.47 10.05 -9.87
N GLU A 93 3.95 10.86 -10.74
CA GLU A 93 4.02 10.58 -12.18
C GLU A 93 5.49 10.62 -12.59
N ARG A 94 6.06 9.44 -12.80
CA ARG A 94 7.37 9.32 -13.43
C ARG A 94 7.15 9.26 -14.92
N ILE A 95 7.34 10.38 -15.57
CA ILE A 95 7.44 10.39 -17.02
C ILE A 95 8.74 9.67 -17.39
N TYR A 96 8.63 8.41 -17.76
CA TYR A 96 9.74 7.70 -18.41
C TYR A 96 9.85 8.23 -19.82
N VAL A 97 10.69 9.22 -20.02
CA VAL A 97 11.15 9.57 -21.36
C VAL A 97 12.04 8.41 -21.80
N ASN A 98 11.50 7.53 -22.60
CA ASN A 98 12.28 6.49 -23.24
C ASN A 98 13.22 7.12 -24.26
N ASN A 99 14.42 7.44 -23.82
CA ASN A 99 15.52 7.90 -24.68
C ASN A 99 16.10 6.77 -25.55
N TYR A 100 15.33 5.69 -25.73
CA TYR A 100 15.75 4.54 -26.56
C TYR A 100 15.62 4.77 -28.06
N LEU A 101 15.08 5.89 -28.47
CA LEU A 101 14.97 6.21 -29.90
C LEU A 101 16.24 6.91 -30.32
N PRO A 102 17.09 6.26 -31.16
CA PRO A 102 18.25 6.94 -31.66
C PRO A 102 17.79 8.17 -32.44
N TYR A 103 18.33 9.30 -32.05
CA TYR A 103 18.12 10.57 -32.72
C TYR A 103 18.40 10.39 -34.21
N GLY A 104 17.38 10.59 -35.05
CA GLY A 104 17.51 10.49 -36.49
C GLY A 104 16.69 9.37 -37.13
N TRP A 105 16.12 8.44 -36.37
CA TRP A 105 15.26 7.38 -36.94
C TRP A 105 13.79 7.77 -37.03
N TYR A 106 13.39 8.87 -36.40
CA TYR A 106 12.03 9.37 -36.51
C TYR A 106 12.02 10.86 -36.90
N PRO A 107 12.21 11.14 -38.18
CA PRO A 107 12.12 12.52 -38.67
C PRO A 107 10.72 13.13 -38.55
N PHE A 108 9.72 12.34 -38.14
CA PHE A 108 8.32 12.72 -37.99
C PHE A 108 7.79 12.62 -36.55
N ALA A 109 8.62 12.30 -35.58
CA ALA A 109 8.25 12.30 -34.18
C ALA A 109 8.41 13.70 -33.60
N TYR A 110 7.39 14.48 -33.67
CA TYR A 110 7.30 15.78 -33.05
C TYR A 110 6.50 15.69 -31.76
#